data_dbfc6ff36c61e65fd3707109be2935f8
#
_entry.id   dbfc6ff36c61e65fd3707109be2935f8
#
_cell.length_a   1.000
_cell.length_b   1.000
_cell.length_c   1.000
_cell.angle_alpha   90.00
_cell.angle_beta   90.00
_cell.angle_gamma   90.00
#
_symmetry.space_group_name_H-M   'P 1'
#
loop_
_entity.id
_entity.type
_entity.pdbx_description
1 polymer ?
#
loop_
_entity_poly.entity_id
_entity_poly.type
_entity_poly.pdbx_seq_one_letter_code
_entity_poly.pdbx_strand_id
1 'polypeptide(L)'
;LGTFAEAAAFGEIILNVTQGAGSINALKLAGGINLSGKILIDISNPLDFSKGMPPCLIPELSNTNSLGEEIQKTFPDAKVVKTLNTMWCGLMVNPAMIGGGDHTNYICGNDADAKNKVKSLLNEFGWQSKNILDLGDISSARGTEAVLPIWLRIWGATQNGAFNLKIVS
;
A
#
# COMPACT_ATOMS: atom_id res chain seq x y z
N LEU A 1 6.25 21.92 -5.59
CA LEU A 1 6.31 21.50 -4.19
C LEU A 1 5.35 22.34 -3.37
N GLY A 2 4.67 21.73 -2.42
CA GLY A 2 3.72 22.37 -1.53
C GLY A 2 3.59 21.62 -0.21
N THR A 3 2.70 22.08 0.64
CA THR A 3 2.29 21.39 1.86
C THR A 3 1.48 20.13 1.53
N PHE A 4 1.26 19.26 2.50
CA PHE A 4 0.36 18.10 2.32
C PHE A 4 -1.05 18.53 1.89
N ALA A 5 -1.56 19.64 2.45
CA ALA A 5 -2.89 20.16 2.10
C ALA A 5 -2.96 20.65 0.65
N GLU A 6 -1.95 21.42 0.20
CA GLU A 6 -1.88 21.89 -1.19
C GLU A 6 -1.74 20.75 -2.18
N ALA A 7 -0.90 19.75 -1.88
CA ALA A 7 -0.74 18.56 -2.72
C ALA A 7 -2.04 17.75 -2.81
N ALA A 8 -2.72 17.55 -1.67
CA ALA A 8 -3.98 16.82 -1.64
C ALA A 8 -5.12 17.58 -2.31
N ALA A 9 -5.17 18.91 -2.20
CA ALA A 9 -6.16 19.73 -2.91
C ALA A 9 -5.97 19.67 -4.43
N PHE A 10 -4.71 19.66 -4.90
CA PHE A 10 -4.35 19.62 -6.32
C PHE A 10 -4.60 18.24 -6.96
N GLY A 11 -4.23 17.16 -6.26
CA GLY A 11 -4.28 15.80 -6.83
C GLY A 11 -5.70 15.28 -6.98
N GLU A 12 -6.00 14.56 -8.07
CA GLU A 12 -7.23 13.78 -8.25
C GLU A 12 -7.10 12.39 -7.63
N ILE A 13 -5.91 11.81 -7.68
CA ILE A 13 -5.52 10.57 -7.02
C ILE A 13 -4.38 10.91 -6.06
N ILE A 14 -4.49 10.49 -4.83
CA ILE A 14 -3.51 10.74 -3.78
C ILE A 14 -2.76 9.44 -3.49
N LEU A 15 -1.42 9.49 -3.51
CA LEU A 15 -0.58 8.37 -3.08
C LEU A 15 -0.05 8.63 -1.66
N ASN A 16 -0.41 7.76 -0.74
CA ASN A 16 0.16 7.75 0.60
C ASN A 16 1.41 6.87 0.63
N VAL A 17 2.57 7.52 0.53
CA VAL A 17 3.91 6.89 0.51
C VAL A 17 4.68 7.22 1.79
N THR A 18 3.96 7.52 2.87
CA THR A 18 4.56 7.88 4.14
C THR A 18 4.94 6.66 4.96
N GLN A 19 5.83 6.82 5.94
CA GLN A 19 6.07 5.78 6.93
C GLN A 19 4.79 5.50 7.72
N GLY A 20 4.39 4.23 7.86
CA GLY A 20 3.10 3.85 8.39
C GLY A 20 2.76 4.40 9.77
N ALA A 21 3.75 4.47 10.68
CA ALA A 21 3.56 5.06 12.01
C ALA A 21 3.16 6.55 11.96
N GLY A 22 3.58 7.28 10.92
CA GLY A 22 3.25 8.69 10.70
C GLY A 22 2.09 8.93 9.72
N SER A 23 1.58 7.88 9.08
CA SER A 23 0.68 7.97 7.93
C SER A 23 -0.62 8.73 8.24
N ILE A 24 -1.30 8.37 9.32
CA ILE A 24 -2.56 9.04 9.71
C ILE A 24 -2.32 10.53 10.01
N ASN A 25 -1.20 10.86 10.66
CA ASN A 25 -0.86 12.26 10.94
C ASN A 25 -0.57 13.05 9.65
N ALA A 26 0.16 12.48 8.69
CA ALA A 26 0.40 13.09 7.39
C ALA A 26 -0.91 13.34 6.64
N LEU A 27 -1.84 12.37 6.65
CA LEU A 27 -3.15 12.51 6.01
C LEU A 27 -4.05 13.52 6.75
N LYS A 28 -3.96 13.65 8.07
CA LYS A 28 -4.62 14.74 8.82
C LYS A 28 -4.09 16.10 8.40
N LEU A 29 -2.78 16.26 8.18
CA LEU A 29 -2.17 17.48 7.66
C LEU A 29 -2.59 17.77 6.20
N ALA A 30 -2.89 16.72 5.42
CA ALA A 30 -3.47 16.88 4.08
C ALA A 30 -4.90 17.45 4.12
N GLY A 31 -5.62 17.22 5.22
CA GLY A 31 -6.98 17.66 5.45
C GLY A 31 -8.04 16.75 4.85
N GLY A 32 -8.97 16.27 5.69
CA GLY A 32 -10.00 15.31 5.27
C GLY A 32 -10.86 15.81 4.11
N ILE A 33 -11.16 17.11 4.06
CA ILE A 33 -11.93 17.72 2.97
C ILE A 33 -11.21 17.59 1.62
N ASN A 34 -9.87 17.66 1.60
CA ASN A 34 -9.08 17.53 0.39
C ASN A 34 -8.96 16.07 -0.09
N LEU A 35 -9.29 15.11 0.78
CA LEU A 35 -9.29 13.68 0.50
C LEU A 35 -10.69 13.15 0.16
N SER A 36 -11.74 13.89 0.53
CA SER A 36 -13.14 13.48 0.35
C SER A 36 -13.47 13.21 -1.12
N GLY A 37 -14.07 12.03 -1.40
CA GLY A 37 -14.44 11.57 -2.73
C GLY A 37 -13.27 11.15 -3.62
N LYS A 38 -12.01 11.38 -3.19
CA LYS A 38 -10.82 11.04 -3.98
C LYS A 38 -10.34 9.61 -3.71
N ILE A 39 -9.62 9.06 -4.69
CA ILE A 39 -8.90 7.80 -4.52
C ILE A 39 -7.64 8.08 -3.72
N LEU A 40 -7.48 7.35 -2.62
CA LEU A 40 -6.29 7.33 -1.78
C LEU A 40 -5.59 5.98 -1.92
N ILE A 41 -4.54 5.92 -2.73
CA ILE A 41 -3.71 4.72 -2.86
C ILE A 41 -2.77 4.67 -1.67
N ASP A 42 -2.94 3.67 -0.82
CA ASP A 42 -2.10 3.46 0.36
C ASP A 42 -1.09 2.35 0.13
N ILE A 43 0.20 2.72 0.14
CA ILE A 43 1.34 1.79 0.03
C ILE A 43 2.15 1.69 1.32
N SER A 44 1.70 2.35 2.38
CA SER A 44 2.39 2.38 3.67
C SER A 44 2.26 1.05 4.43
N ASN A 45 3.14 0.80 5.38
CA ASN A 45 3.10 -0.37 6.25
C ASN A 45 3.30 0.03 7.71
N PRO A 46 2.57 -0.58 8.67
CA PRO A 46 2.63 -0.22 10.08
C PRO A 46 3.85 -0.84 10.77
N LEU A 47 5.05 -0.38 10.41
CA LEU A 47 6.30 -0.89 10.96
C LEU A 47 6.77 -0.06 12.15
N ASP A 48 7.09 -0.75 13.25
CA ASP A 48 7.72 -0.21 14.46
C ASP A 48 9.23 -0.50 14.44
N PHE A 49 10.03 0.54 14.36
CA PHE A 49 11.50 0.49 14.37
C PHE A 49 12.09 0.73 15.76
N SER A 50 11.28 0.90 16.80
CA SER A 50 11.74 1.23 18.16
C SER A 50 12.70 0.19 18.76
N LYS A 51 12.60 -1.06 18.30
CA LYS A 51 13.46 -2.19 18.73
C LYS A 51 14.58 -2.52 17.73
N GLY A 52 14.78 -1.68 16.71
CA GLY A 52 15.82 -1.84 15.71
C GLY A 52 15.37 -2.66 14.48
N MET A 53 16.33 -3.30 13.82
CA MET A 53 16.10 -4.09 12.59
C MET A 53 16.18 -5.60 12.89
N PRO A 54 15.32 -6.43 12.28
CA PRO A 54 14.16 -6.03 11.48
C PRO A 54 13.03 -5.47 12.36
N PRO A 55 12.25 -4.49 11.85
CA PRO A 55 11.11 -3.94 12.58
C PRO A 55 10.00 -4.98 12.76
N CYS A 56 9.14 -4.74 13.73
CA CYS A 56 7.91 -5.48 13.94
C CYS A 56 6.72 -4.70 13.37
N LEU A 57 5.57 -5.34 13.20
CA LEU A 57 4.32 -4.62 13.00
C LEU A 57 3.90 -3.92 14.31
N ILE A 58 3.30 -2.74 14.19
CA ILE A 58 2.66 -2.04 15.30
C ILE A 58 1.49 -2.92 15.79
N PRO A 59 1.46 -3.35 17.07
CA PRO A 59 0.47 -4.32 17.54
C PRO A 59 -0.98 -3.91 17.32
N GLU A 60 -1.30 -2.64 17.52
CA GLU A 60 -2.65 -2.07 17.38
C GLU A 60 -3.13 -2.03 15.91
N LEU A 61 -2.18 -2.12 14.96
CA LEU A 61 -2.40 -2.10 13.51
C LEU A 61 -2.04 -3.43 12.86
N SER A 62 -2.24 -4.53 13.57
CA SER A 62 -1.90 -5.87 13.08
C SER A 62 -2.92 -6.91 13.53
N ASN A 63 -2.88 -8.10 12.92
CA ASN A 63 -3.70 -9.25 13.23
C ASN A 63 -5.21 -9.00 13.02
N THR A 64 -5.91 -8.39 13.99
CA THR A 64 -7.36 -8.11 13.92
C THR A 64 -7.68 -6.72 13.38
N ASN A 65 -6.66 -5.93 13.04
CA ASN A 65 -6.76 -4.59 12.48
C ASN A 65 -5.63 -4.37 11.45
N SER A 66 -5.64 -3.24 10.77
CA SER A 66 -4.61 -2.83 9.81
C SER A 66 -4.51 -1.30 9.71
N LEU A 67 -3.39 -0.82 9.20
CA LEU A 67 -3.25 0.60 8.89
C LEU A 67 -4.25 1.04 7.82
N GLY A 68 -4.49 0.20 6.80
CA GLY A 68 -5.47 0.47 5.75
C GLY A 68 -6.87 0.68 6.30
N GLU A 69 -7.31 -0.15 7.27
CA GLU A 69 -8.60 0.01 7.93
C GLU A 69 -8.67 1.29 8.78
N GLU A 70 -7.63 1.60 9.54
CA GLU A 70 -7.60 2.83 10.35
C GLU A 70 -7.58 4.10 9.48
N ILE A 71 -6.91 4.06 8.32
CA ILE A 71 -6.97 5.17 7.35
C ILE A 71 -8.40 5.31 6.83
N GLN A 72 -9.05 4.23 6.38
CA GLN A 72 -10.43 4.26 5.86
C GLN A 72 -11.42 4.74 6.92
N LYS A 73 -11.26 4.32 8.17
CA LYS A 73 -12.08 4.74 9.30
C LYS A 73 -11.88 6.21 9.65
N THR A 74 -10.64 6.70 9.58
CA THR A 74 -10.31 8.10 9.88
C THR A 74 -10.79 9.05 8.78
N PHE A 75 -10.81 8.58 7.53
CA PHE A 75 -11.24 9.34 6.35
C PHE A 75 -12.34 8.58 5.60
N PRO A 76 -13.57 8.52 6.14
CA PRO A 76 -14.63 7.66 5.63
C PRO A 76 -15.07 8.03 4.21
N ASP A 77 -14.93 9.29 3.81
CA ASP A 77 -15.29 9.77 2.47
C ASP A 77 -14.16 9.57 1.44
N ALA A 78 -12.96 9.20 1.85
CA ALA A 78 -11.89 8.84 0.93
C ALA A 78 -12.10 7.41 0.43
N LYS A 79 -11.76 7.15 -0.83
CA LYS A 79 -11.80 5.80 -1.44
C LYS A 79 -10.44 5.16 -1.28
N VAL A 80 -10.20 4.53 -0.12
CA VAL A 80 -8.90 3.93 0.19
C VAL A 80 -8.70 2.65 -0.61
N VAL A 81 -7.59 2.57 -1.32
CA VAL A 81 -7.14 1.38 -2.06
C VAL A 81 -5.74 1.01 -1.60
N LYS A 82 -5.61 -0.11 -0.91
CA LYS A 82 -4.33 -0.67 -0.48
C LYS A 82 -3.73 -1.50 -1.59
N THR A 83 -2.48 -1.22 -1.96
CA THR A 83 -1.73 -1.97 -2.98
C THR A 83 -0.24 -1.67 -2.90
N LEU A 84 0.60 -2.41 -3.63
CA LEU A 84 2.05 -2.23 -3.78
C LEU A 84 2.88 -2.34 -2.49
N ASN A 85 2.25 -2.50 -1.35
CA ASN A 85 2.89 -2.47 -0.02
C ASN A 85 3.70 -3.72 0.32
N THR A 86 3.72 -4.76 -0.53
CA THR A 86 4.33 -6.06 -0.25
C THR A 86 5.69 -6.27 -0.92
N MET A 87 6.27 -5.23 -1.51
CA MET A 87 7.47 -5.33 -2.34
C MET A 87 8.40 -4.13 -2.19
N TRP A 88 9.61 -4.27 -2.73
CA TRP A 88 10.56 -3.16 -2.86
C TRP A 88 10.07 -2.10 -3.85
N CYS A 89 10.32 -0.82 -3.55
CA CYS A 89 9.79 0.32 -4.31
C CYS A 89 10.16 0.31 -5.82
N GLY A 90 11.33 -0.22 -6.19
CA GLY A 90 11.71 -0.34 -7.61
C GLY A 90 10.79 -1.23 -8.42
N LEU A 91 10.20 -2.26 -7.80
CA LEU A 91 9.25 -3.16 -8.47
C LEU A 91 7.85 -2.57 -8.59
N MET A 92 7.49 -1.60 -7.75
CA MET A 92 6.16 -1.00 -7.75
C MET A 92 5.81 -0.38 -9.10
N VAL A 93 6.80 0.28 -9.72
CA VAL A 93 6.65 1.02 -10.99
C VAL A 93 7.38 0.38 -12.17
N ASN A 94 8.05 -0.73 -11.95
CA ASN A 94 8.70 -1.53 -13.01
C ASN A 94 8.74 -3.01 -12.62
N PRO A 95 7.60 -3.72 -12.62
CA PRO A 95 7.54 -5.13 -12.25
C PRO A 95 8.38 -6.03 -13.16
N ALA A 96 8.63 -5.63 -14.40
CA ALA A 96 9.40 -6.41 -15.36
C ALA A 96 10.88 -6.61 -14.98
N MET A 97 11.39 -5.87 -13.98
CA MET A 97 12.77 -6.01 -13.48
C MET A 97 13.11 -7.43 -13.02
N ILE A 98 12.12 -8.20 -12.56
CA ILE A 98 12.31 -9.59 -12.14
C ILE A 98 11.28 -10.50 -12.81
N GLY A 99 11.70 -11.69 -13.20
CA GLY A 99 10.82 -12.72 -13.76
C GLY A 99 9.94 -12.27 -14.92
N GLY A 100 10.33 -11.21 -15.65
CA GLY A 100 9.51 -10.63 -16.72
C GLY A 100 8.16 -10.08 -16.24
N GLY A 101 8.04 -9.72 -14.95
CA GLY A 101 6.81 -9.23 -14.33
C GLY A 101 5.84 -10.36 -13.89
N ASP A 102 6.27 -11.62 -13.94
CA ASP A 102 5.43 -12.77 -13.57
C ASP A 102 5.48 -13.03 -12.03
N HIS A 103 4.96 -12.09 -11.27
CA HIS A 103 4.81 -12.15 -9.82
C HIS A 103 3.58 -11.36 -9.38
N THR A 104 3.11 -11.57 -8.14
CA THR A 104 1.79 -11.10 -7.71
C THR A 104 1.87 -9.71 -7.05
N ASN A 105 0.96 -8.82 -7.43
CA ASN A 105 0.58 -7.62 -6.68
C ASN A 105 -0.84 -7.80 -6.13
N TYR A 106 -1.06 -7.39 -4.90
CA TYR A 106 -2.36 -7.45 -4.24
C TYR A 106 -3.03 -6.09 -4.27
N ILE A 107 -4.36 -6.09 -4.35
CA ILE A 107 -5.18 -4.89 -4.23
C ILE A 107 -6.39 -5.18 -3.36
N CYS A 108 -6.75 -4.27 -2.46
CA CYS A 108 -7.98 -4.31 -1.69
C CYS A 108 -8.51 -2.91 -1.39
N GLY A 109 -9.81 -2.81 -1.12
CA GLY A 109 -10.50 -1.55 -0.86
C GLY A 109 -12.00 -1.68 -1.02
N ASN A 110 -12.76 -0.78 -0.40
CA ASN A 110 -14.22 -0.89 -0.32
C ASN A 110 -14.95 -0.42 -1.59
N ASP A 111 -14.33 0.46 -2.39
CA ASP A 111 -14.92 1.02 -3.61
C ASP A 111 -14.40 0.29 -4.84
N ALA A 112 -15.31 -0.40 -5.54
CA ALA A 112 -14.96 -1.22 -6.72
C ALA A 112 -14.45 -0.35 -7.89
N ASP A 113 -15.04 0.83 -8.11
CA ASP A 113 -14.64 1.72 -9.19
C ASP A 113 -13.26 2.33 -8.93
N ALA A 114 -12.97 2.68 -7.67
CA ALA A 114 -11.63 3.11 -7.26
C ALA A 114 -10.60 2.02 -7.51
N LYS A 115 -10.87 0.76 -7.11
CA LYS A 115 -9.98 -0.37 -7.40
C LYS A 115 -9.76 -0.55 -8.90
N ASN A 116 -10.79 -0.43 -9.72
CA ASN A 116 -10.67 -0.56 -11.18
C ASN A 116 -9.79 0.55 -11.79
N LYS A 117 -9.96 1.80 -11.34
CA LYS A 117 -9.08 2.91 -11.76
C LYS A 117 -7.63 2.68 -11.32
N VAL A 118 -7.41 2.18 -10.10
CA VAL A 118 -6.06 1.85 -9.62
C VAL A 118 -5.46 0.70 -10.42
N LYS A 119 -6.23 -0.35 -10.77
CA LYS A 119 -5.76 -1.43 -11.65
C LYS A 119 -5.30 -0.89 -13.03
N SER A 120 -6.03 0.07 -13.60
CA SER A 120 -5.63 0.72 -14.86
C SER A 120 -4.29 1.45 -14.71
N LEU A 121 -4.11 2.22 -13.62
CA LEU A 121 -2.84 2.88 -13.32
C LEU A 121 -1.69 1.86 -13.12
N LEU A 122 -1.95 0.75 -12.43
CA LEU A 122 -0.96 -0.32 -12.25
C LEU A 122 -0.56 -0.94 -13.59
N ASN A 123 -1.50 -1.09 -14.54
CA ASN A 123 -1.18 -1.55 -15.88
C ASN A 123 -0.25 -0.56 -16.64
N GLU A 124 -0.43 0.75 -16.44
CA GLU A 124 0.47 1.77 -16.99
C GLU A 124 1.88 1.66 -16.39
N PHE A 125 2.02 1.23 -15.12
CA PHE A 125 3.31 0.93 -14.50
C PHE A 125 3.93 -0.39 -15.00
N GLY A 126 3.22 -1.15 -15.83
CA GLY A 126 3.70 -2.40 -16.42
C GLY A 126 3.20 -3.67 -15.73
N TRP A 127 2.33 -3.56 -14.71
CA TRP A 127 1.71 -4.74 -14.11
C TRP A 127 0.74 -5.40 -15.08
N GLN A 128 0.89 -6.71 -15.27
CA GLN A 128 -0.07 -7.49 -16.06
C GLN A 128 -1.34 -7.73 -15.22
N SER A 129 -2.52 -7.54 -15.83
CA SER A 129 -3.80 -7.67 -15.11
C SER A 129 -3.97 -9.02 -14.41
N LYS A 130 -3.46 -10.11 -15.00
CA LYS A 130 -3.49 -11.46 -14.40
C LYS A 130 -2.68 -11.59 -13.11
N ASN A 131 -1.73 -10.68 -12.89
CA ASN A 131 -0.84 -10.65 -11.73
C ASN A 131 -1.32 -9.66 -10.65
N ILE A 132 -2.44 -8.96 -10.88
CA ILE A 132 -3.08 -8.08 -9.90
C ILE A 132 -4.26 -8.84 -9.26
N LEU A 133 -4.03 -9.37 -8.06
CA LEU A 133 -5.04 -10.13 -7.33
C LEU A 133 -5.87 -9.22 -6.42
N ASP A 134 -7.17 -9.15 -6.68
CA ASP A 134 -8.14 -8.43 -5.85
C ASP A 134 -8.55 -9.28 -4.64
N LEU A 135 -8.24 -8.82 -3.45
CA LEU A 135 -8.53 -9.49 -2.19
C LEU A 135 -9.84 -9.03 -1.53
N GLY A 136 -10.64 -8.22 -2.23
CA GLY A 136 -11.94 -7.75 -1.73
C GLY A 136 -11.86 -6.39 -1.03
N ASP A 137 -12.43 -6.30 0.17
CA ASP A 137 -12.53 -5.06 0.93
C ASP A 137 -11.23 -4.68 1.67
N ILE A 138 -11.25 -3.51 2.33
CA ILE A 138 -10.06 -2.95 2.99
C ILE A 138 -9.56 -3.81 4.17
N SER A 139 -10.39 -4.68 4.76
CA SER A 139 -9.96 -5.56 5.84
C SER A 139 -8.86 -6.55 5.39
N SER A 140 -8.77 -6.83 4.10
CA SER A 140 -7.70 -7.63 3.50
C SER A 140 -6.31 -6.98 3.60
N ALA A 141 -6.25 -5.68 3.95
CA ALA A 141 -4.98 -5.01 4.29
C ALA A 141 -4.27 -5.69 5.46
N ARG A 142 -4.99 -6.34 6.39
CA ARG A 142 -4.40 -7.16 7.46
C ARG A 142 -3.43 -8.19 6.90
N GLY A 143 -3.83 -8.88 5.84
CA GLY A 143 -3.01 -9.90 5.18
C GLY A 143 -1.82 -9.29 4.43
N THR A 144 -2.05 -8.24 3.65
CA THR A 144 -0.97 -7.64 2.84
C THR A 144 0.07 -6.93 3.70
N GLU A 145 -0.31 -6.31 4.80
CA GLU A 145 0.62 -5.70 5.76
C GLU A 145 1.40 -6.78 6.52
N ALA A 146 0.77 -7.94 6.82
CA ALA A 146 1.42 -9.08 7.47
C ALA A 146 2.46 -9.79 6.59
N VAL A 147 2.56 -9.48 5.30
CA VAL A 147 3.65 -9.98 4.43
C VAL A 147 5.00 -9.37 4.80
N LEU A 148 5.03 -8.16 5.34
CA LEU A 148 6.29 -7.43 5.58
C LEU A 148 7.25 -8.15 6.54
N PRO A 149 6.83 -8.79 7.63
CA PRO A 149 7.73 -9.56 8.48
C PRO A 149 8.52 -10.63 7.73
N ILE A 150 7.89 -11.38 6.83
CA ILE A 150 8.63 -12.39 6.03
C ILE A 150 9.48 -11.72 4.95
N TRP A 151 9.00 -10.67 4.30
CA TRP A 151 9.75 -9.91 3.31
C TRP A 151 11.07 -9.38 3.91
N LEU A 152 11.02 -8.79 5.09
CA LEU A 152 12.19 -8.25 5.81
C LEU A 152 13.18 -9.35 6.21
N ARG A 153 12.70 -10.56 6.55
CA ARG A 153 13.56 -11.71 6.86
C ARG A 153 14.29 -12.23 5.62
N ILE A 154 13.59 -12.30 4.49
CA ILE A 154 14.20 -12.69 3.20
C ILE A 154 15.25 -11.65 2.79
N TRP A 155 14.91 -10.36 2.86
CA TRP A 155 15.86 -9.29 2.58
C TRP A 155 17.10 -9.36 3.50
N GLY A 156 16.91 -9.58 4.78
CA GLY A 156 18.00 -9.71 5.75
C GLY A 156 18.93 -10.90 5.44
N ALA A 157 18.37 -12.02 4.97
CA ALA A 157 19.12 -13.21 4.61
C ALA A 157 19.87 -13.10 3.27
N THR A 158 19.26 -12.42 2.28
CA THR A 158 19.77 -12.35 0.91
C THR A 158 20.49 -11.07 0.58
N GLN A 159 20.30 -10.00 1.39
CA GLN A 159 20.76 -8.63 1.13
C GLN A 159 20.30 -8.11 -0.25
N ASN A 160 19.20 -8.66 -0.76
CA ASN A 160 18.63 -8.29 -2.05
C ASN A 160 17.14 -7.96 -1.85
N GLY A 161 16.71 -6.76 -2.23
CA GLY A 161 15.30 -6.33 -2.21
C GLY A 161 14.56 -6.59 -3.53
N ALA A 162 15.30 -6.91 -4.60
CA ALA A 162 14.71 -7.19 -5.90
C ALA A 162 14.13 -8.62 -5.97
N PHE A 163 13.14 -8.89 -5.16
CA PHE A 163 12.33 -10.10 -5.17
C PHE A 163 10.87 -9.77 -4.86
N ASN A 164 9.97 -10.65 -5.23
CA ASN A 164 8.56 -10.58 -4.86
C ASN A 164 7.96 -11.98 -4.72
N LEU A 165 6.77 -12.06 -4.14
CA LEU A 165 6.03 -13.31 -3.99
C LEU A 165 5.18 -13.58 -5.23
N LYS A 166 4.96 -14.87 -5.53
CA LYS A 166 4.08 -15.33 -6.60
C LYS A 166 3.12 -16.38 -6.05
N ILE A 167 1.84 -16.24 -6.40
CA ILE A 167 0.86 -17.30 -6.18
C ILE A 167 0.96 -18.27 -7.36
N VAL A 168 1.15 -19.53 -7.05
CA VAL A 168 1.17 -20.63 -8.02
C VAL A 168 -0.03 -21.51 -7.73
N SER A 169 -0.87 -21.73 -8.75
CA SER A 169 -2.08 -22.58 -8.65
C SER A 169 -2.17 -23.51 -9.85
#